data_03a4b3fe2e7b01b2250f048772aa3a7b
#
_entry.id   03a4b3fe2e7b01b2250f048772aa3a7b
#
_cell.length_a   1.000
_cell.length_b   1.000
_cell.length_c   1.000
_cell.angle_alpha   90.00
_cell.angle_beta   90.00
_cell.angle_gamma   90.00
#
_symmetry.space_group_name_H-M   'P 1'
#
loop_
_entity.id
_entity.type
_entity.pdbx_description
1 polymer ?
#
loop_
_entity_poly.entity_id
_entity_poly.type
_entity_poly.pdbx_seq_one_letter_code
_entity_poly.pdbx_strand_id
1 'polypeptide(L)'
;MKSKSFVNILIISMLYFCMQQLNAQDWPNLARFRAENEKLGVPSKDEKRVVFLGNSITEGWINIRPDFFKNRSYINRGISGQTTPQMLLRFRQDVIKLQPAVVVILAGTNDIAGNTGPSSLEMIEDNLSSMSELARVHNIKVVLSSVLPAYDYPWRRGLQPAEKIVTLNAWIKDYCQKNEFVYLDYFPAM
;
A
#
# COMPACT_ATOMS: atom_id res chain seq x y z
N MET A 1 -38.76 -39.64 19.17
CA MET A 1 -37.79 -38.84 19.93
C MET A 1 -36.40 -38.70 19.24
N LYS A 2 -35.93 -39.63 18.41
CA LYS A 2 -34.57 -39.55 17.77
C LYS A 2 -34.42 -38.46 16.68
N SER A 3 -35.52 -38.04 16.03
CA SER A 3 -35.44 -37.02 14.92
C SER A 3 -35.13 -35.61 15.41
N LYS A 4 -35.69 -35.17 16.55
CA LYS A 4 -35.44 -33.81 17.08
C LYS A 4 -34.00 -33.61 17.57
N SER A 5 -33.38 -34.66 18.09
CA SER A 5 -31.99 -34.61 18.56
C SER A 5 -31.01 -34.44 17.39
N PHE A 6 -31.28 -35.09 16.25
CA PHE A 6 -30.44 -35.00 15.06
C PHE A 6 -30.47 -33.61 14.40
N VAL A 7 -31.66 -32.99 14.34
CA VAL A 7 -31.86 -31.64 13.83
C VAL A 7 -31.12 -30.61 14.70
N ASN A 8 -31.19 -30.74 16.01
CA ASN A 8 -30.48 -29.84 16.93
C ASN A 8 -28.98 -29.95 16.81
N ILE A 9 -28.40 -31.14 16.61
CA ILE A 9 -26.96 -31.36 16.40
C ILE A 9 -26.52 -30.71 15.07
N LEU A 10 -27.33 -30.84 14.02
CA LEU A 10 -27.03 -30.23 12.71
C LEU A 10 -27.04 -28.70 12.79
N ILE A 11 -28.00 -28.11 13.48
CA ILE A 11 -28.09 -26.65 13.67
C ILE A 11 -26.91 -26.14 14.50
N ILE A 12 -26.52 -26.85 15.57
CA ILE A 12 -25.36 -26.46 16.40
C ILE A 12 -24.06 -26.58 15.62
N SER A 13 -23.88 -27.61 14.80
CA SER A 13 -22.69 -27.78 13.95
C SER A 13 -22.60 -26.72 12.85
N MET A 14 -23.75 -26.33 12.28
CA MET A 14 -23.83 -25.28 11.26
C MET A 14 -23.57 -23.88 11.86
N LEU A 15 -24.06 -23.62 13.07
CA LEU A 15 -23.74 -22.41 13.82
C LEU A 15 -22.27 -22.35 14.22
N TYR A 16 -21.67 -23.47 14.63
CA TYR A 16 -20.24 -23.55 14.97
C TYR A 16 -19.36 -23.33 13.73
N PHE A 17 -19.75 -23.86 12.57
CA PHE A 17 -19.06 -23.63 11.30
C PHE A 17 -19.18 -22.18 10.83
N CYS A 18 -20.33 -21.53 10.98
CA CYS A 18 -20.51 -20.10 10.71
C CYS A 18 -19.68 -19.21 11.65
N MET A 19 -19.56 -19.57 12.92
CA MET A 19 -18.78 -18.80 13.89
C MET A 19 -17.26 -18.86 13.62
N GLN A 20 -16.74 -19.91 12.97
CA GLN A 20 -15.33 -19.99 12.61
C GLN A 20 -14.94 -19.10 11.41
N GLN A 21 -15.93 -18.62 10.63
CA GLN A 21 -15.68 -17.74 9.49
C GLN A 21 -15.77 -16.24 9.81
N LEU A 22 -16.03 -15.86 11.06
CA LEU A 22 -16.17 -14.47 11.49
C LEU A 22 -14.85 -13.80 11.91
N ASN A 23 -13.71 -14.42 11.69
CA ASN A 23 -12.45 -13.70 11.80
C ASN A 23 -12.34 -12.75 10.60
N ALA A 24 -12.60 -11.46 10.84
CA ALA A 24 -12.39 -10.42 9.85
C ALA A 24 -10.96 -10.54 9.32
N GLN A 25 -10.84 -10.82 8.02
CA GLN A 25 -9.54 -10.90 7.38
C GLN A 25 -8.85 -9.54 7.50
N ASP A 26 -7.59 -9.52 7.98
CA ASP A 26 -6.74 -8.33 7.96
C ASP A 26 -6.30 -8.05 6.50
N TRP A 27 -7.28 -7.65 5.67
CA TRP A 27 -7.09 -7.42 4.24
C TRP A 27 -5.96 -6.41 3.92
N PRO A 28 -5.80 -5.29 4.64
CA PRO A 28 -4.71 -4.36 4.43
C PRO A 28 -3.40 -4.79 5.12
N ASN A 29 -3.38 -5.93 5.83
CA ASN A 29 -2.25 -6.43 6.59
C ASN A 29 -1.75 -5.43 7.65
N LEU A 30 -2.66 -4.92 8.48
CA LEU A 30 -2.37 -3.96 9.56
C LEU A 30 -1.43 -4.54 10.63
N ALA A 31 -1.40 -5.86 10.77
CA ALA A 31 -0.52 -6.53 11.73
C ALA A 31 0.96 -6.48 11.31
N ARG A 32 1.26 -6.33 10.00
CA ARG A 32 2.59 -6.51 9.40
C ARG A 32 3.70 -5.69 10.07
N PHE A 33 3.46 -4.43 10.32
CA PHE A 33 4.46 -3.50 10.87
C PHE A 33 4.12 -3.00 12.27
N ARG A 34 3.08 -3.54 12.91
CA ARG A 34 2.60 -3.03 14.22
C ARG A 34 3.70 -2.99 15.26
N ALA A 35 4.39 -4.10 15.50
CA ALA A 35 5.44 -4.19 16.51
C ALA A 35 6.65 -3.29 16.17
N GLU A 36 7.01 -3.19 14.88
CA GLU A 36 8.08 -2.30 14.44
C GLU A 36 7.71 -0.83 14.63
N ASN A 37 6.46 -0.46 14.31
CA ASN A 37 5.95 0.90 14.47
C ASN A 37 5.94 1.31 15.94
N GLU A 38 5.52 0.41 16.83
CA GLU A 38 5.54 0.63 18.28
C GLU A 38 6.98 0.83 18.80
N LYS A 39 7.92 0.02 18.32
CA LYS A 39 9.34 0.14 18.69
C LYS A 39 10.00 1.42 18.16
N LEU A 40 9.63 1.87 16.95
CA LEU A 40 10.14 3.11 16.37
C LEU A 40 9.68 4.34 17.16
N GLY A 41 8.46 4.33 17.63
CA GLY A 41 7.86 5.46 18.34
C GLY A 41 7.87 6.77 17.55
N VAL A 42 7.75 7.88 18.29
CA VAL A 42 7.80 9.23 17.74
C VAL A 42 9.25 9.61 17.41
N PRO A 43 9.54 10.29 16.28
CA PRO A 43 10.89 10.71 15.93
C PRO A 43 11.44 11.72 16.93
N SER A 44 12.75 11.72 17.15
CA SER A 44 13.43 12.78 17.88
C SER A 44 13.35 14.11 17.10
N LYS A 45 13.57 15.23 17.80
CA LYS A 45 13.46 16.58 17.21
C LYS A 45 14.32 16.78 15.94
N ASP A 46 15.49 16.14 15.90
CA ASP A 46 16.46 16.28 14.81
C ASP A 46 16.34 15.15 13.76
N GLU A 47 15.50 14.15 14.02
CA GLU A 47 15.30 13.05 13.09
C GLU A 47 14.47 13.47 11.85
N LYS A 48 15.08 13.37 10.68
CA LYS A 48 14.41 13.61 9.38
C LYS A 48 13.92 12.28 8.80
N ARG A 49 12.92 11.68 9.47
CA ARG A 49 12.36 10.39 9.07
C ARG A 49 11.72 10.46 7.69
N VAL A 50 12.01 9.47 6.85
CA VAL A 50 11.39 9.28 5.54
C VAL A 50 10.74 7.90 5.51
N VAL A 51 9.45 7.84 5.20
CA VAL A 51 8.74 6.57 5.01
C VAL A 51 8.60 6.28 3.52
N PHE A 52 9.03 5.08 3.11
CA PHE A 52 8.81 4.53 1.77
C PHE A 52 7.63 3.59 1.82
N LEU A 53 6.48 4.06 1.34
CA LEU A 53 5.23 3.29 1.26
C LEU A 53 5.10 2.68 -0.13
N GLY A 54 4.79 1.39 -0.22
CA GLY A 54 4.63 0.73 -1.51
C GLY A 54 4.32 -0.75 -1.43
N ASN A 55 4.55 -1.42 -2.54
CA ASN A 55 4.31 -2.84 -2.74
C ASN A 55 5.61 -3.68 -2.66
N SER A 56 5.67 -4.81 -3.40
CA SER A 56 6.84 -5.70 -3.47
C SER A 56 8.12 -5.01 -3.94
N ILE A 57 8.02 -4.00 -4.81
CA ILE A 57 9.19 -3.25 -5.30
C ILE A 57 9.82 -2.50 -4.13
N THR A 58 9.02 -1.82 -3.33
CA THR A 58 9.48 -1.12 -2.12
C THR A 58 9.94 -2.12 -1.05
N GLU A 59 9.19 -3.20 -0.81
CA GLU A 59 9.55 -4.23 0.17
C GLU A 59 10.91 -4.86 -0.17
N GLY A 60 11.11 -5.26 -1.43
CA GLY A 60 12.34 -5.91 -1.89
C GLY A 60 13.57 -5.01 -1.86
N TRP A 61 13.38 -3.71 -1.88
CA TRP A 61 14.47 -2.74 -1.94
C TRP A 61 15.45 -2.84 -0.76
N ILE A 62 14.95 -3.18 0.44
CA ILE A 62 15.80 -3.35 1.61
C ILE A 62 16.77 -4.54 1.46
N ASN A 63 16.41 -5.56 0.67
CA ASN A 63 17.23 -6.73 0.43
C ASN A 63 18.27 -6.48 -0.68
N ILE A 64 17.93 -5.65 -1.68
CA ILE A 64 18.79 -5.34 -2.82
C ILE A 64 19.80 -4.23 -2.47
N ARG A 65 19.35 -3.24 -1.69
CA ARG A 65 20.17 -2.09 -1.29
C ARG A 65 20.03 -1.83 0.22
N PRO A 66 20.51 -2.76 1.07
CA PRO A 66 20.44 -2.60 2.52
C PRO A 66 21.23 -1.38 3.01
N ASP A 67 22.29 -1.01 2.32
CA ASP A 67 23.10 0.19 2.56
C ASP A 67 22.31 1.50 2.42
N PHE A 68 21.29 1.52 1.56
CA PHE A 68 20.43 2.68 1.37
C PHE A 68 19.60 3.00 2.63
N PHE A 69 19.15 1.97 3.33
CA PHE A 69 18.36 2.11 4.58
C PHE A 69 19.22 2.17 5.84
N LYS A 70 20.48 1.68 5.77
CA LYS A 70 21.38 1.62 6.90
C LYS A 70 21.85 3.02 7.31
N ASN A 71 21.85 3.28 8.63
CA ASN A 71 22.33 4.54 9.22
C ASN A 71 21.58 5.80 8.72
N ARG A 72 20.35 5.63 8.24
CA ARG A 72 19.45 6.72 7.82
C ARG A 72 18.10 6.52 8.49
N SER A 73 17.40 7.61 8.76
CA SER A 73 16.01 7.54 9.25
C SER A 73 15.03 7.20 8.11
N TYR A 74 15.36 6.15 7.34
CA TYR A 74 14.56 5.65 6.23
C TYR A 74 13.82 4.39 6.66
N ILE A 75 12.50 4.44 6.58
CA ILE A 75 11.61 3.38 7.03
C ILE A 75 10.93 2.75 5.81
N ASN A 76 11.19 1.47 5.59
CA ASN A 76 10.52 0.71 4.53
C ASN A 76 9.15 0.22 5.03
N ARG A 77 8.10 0.55 4.28
CA ARG A 77 6.72 0.12 4.51
C ARG A 77 6.12 -0.45 3.22
N GLY A 78 6.94 -1.22 2.49
CA GLY A 78 6.50 -2.04 1.37
C GLY A 78 5.84 -3.32 1.83
N ILE A 79 4.76 -3.74 1.14
CA ILE A 79 4.11 -5.04 1.32
C ILE A 79 3.80 -5.62 -0.05
N SER A 80 4.33 -6.81 -0.33
CA SER A 80 4.16 -7.49 -1.62
C SER A 80 2.70 -7.67 -2.00
N GLY A 81 2.39 -7.45 -3.27
CA GLY A 81 1.06 -7.65 -3.86
C GLY A 81 0.05 -6.56 -3.55
N GLN A 82 0.33 -5.63 -2.65
CA GLN A 82 -0.64 -4.61 -2.24
C GLN A 82 -1.00 -3.62 -3.34
N THR A 83 -2.27 -3.25 -3.31
CA THR A 83 -2.93 -2.23 -4.14
C THR A 83 -3.14 -0.94 -3.35
N THR A 84 -3.48 0.13 -4.04
CA THR A 84 -3.67 1.46 -3.43
C THR A 84 -4.73 1.51 -2.33
N PRO A 85 -5.90 0.83 -2.42
CA PRO A 85 -6.87 0.84 -1.32
C PRO A 85 -6.35 0.16 -0.06
N GLN A 86 -5.53 -0.91 -0.18
CA GLN A 86 -4.90 -1.52 0.99
C GLN A 86 -3.87 -0.58 1.63
N MET A 87 -3.08 0.14 0.83
CA MET A 87 -2.14 1.14 1.31
C MET A 87 -2.84 2.31 2.01
N LEU A 88 -3.97 2.78 1.48
CA LEU A 88 -4.79 3.83 2.10
C LEU A 88 -5.30 3.40 3.49
N LEU A 89 -5.79 2.17 3.65
CA LEU A 89 -6.28 1.67 4.94
C LEU A 89 -5.20 1.61 6.01
N ARG A 90 -3.96 1.28 5.65
CA ARG A 90 -2.83 1.24 6.60
C ARG A 90 -2.05 2.56 6.70
N PHE A 91 -2.40 3.57 5.91
CA PHE A 91 -1.66 4.83 5.82
C PHE A 91 -1.51 5.54 7.17
N ARG A 92 -2.58 5.58 7.96
CA ARG A 92 -2.53 6.18 9.29
C ARG A 92 -1.57 5.47 10.23
N GLN A 93 -1.56 4.13 10.24
CA GLN A 93 -0.72 3.33 11.10
C GLN A 93 0.75 3.37 10.68
N ASP A 94 1.01 3.22 9.37
CA ASP A 94 2.35 2.98 8.85
C ASP A 94 3.06 4.25 8.36
N VAL A 95 2.33 5.38 8.29
CA VAL A 95 2.89 6.67 7.90
C VAL A 95 2.59 7.74 8.93
N ILE A 96 1.31 8.10 9.14
CA ILE A 96 0.96 9.29 9.93
C ILE A 96 1.44 9.17 11.39
N LYS A 97 1.21 8.01 12.04
CA LYS A 97 1.64 7.78 13.42
C LYS A 97 3.15 7.76 13.60
N LEU A 98 3.90 7.53 12.56
CA LEU A 98 5.36 7.58 12.57
C LEU A 98 5.92 9.01 12.43
N GLN A 99 5.06 9.98 12.16
CA GLN A 99 5.39 11.42 12.04
C GLN A 99 6.62 11.68 11.14
N PRO A 100 6.69 11.13 9.91
CA PRO A 100 7.84 11.37 9.06
C PRO A 100 7.86 12.80 8.54
N ALA A 101 9.06 13.30 8.21
CA ALA A 101 9.20 14.55 7.47
C ALA A 101 8.73 14.42 6.02
N VAL A 102 8.88 13.21 5.45
CA VAL A 102 8.55 12.89 4.05
C VAL A 102 7.95 11.51 3.95
N VAL A 103 6.94 11.35 3.09
CA VAL A 103 6.49 10.04 2.59
C VAL A 103 6.77 9.94 1.08
N VAL A 104 7.37 8.83 0.66
CA VAL A 104 7.57 8.45 -0.74
C VAL A 104 6.60 7.32 -1.06
N ILE A 105 5.71 7.52 -2.03
CA ILE A 105 4.67 6.55 -2.40
C ILE A 105 4.95 6.01 -3.79
N LEU A 106 5.13 4.68 -3.89
CA LEU A 106 5.25 3.94 -5.14
C LEU A 106 4.12 2.90 -5.21
N ALA A 107 3.07 3.19 -5.97
CA ALA A 107 1.86 2.39 -6.02
C ALA A 107 1.15 2.47 -7.39
N GLY A 108 0.24 1.52 -7.67
CA GLY A 108 -0.61 1.50 -8.87
C GLY A 108 -0.39 0.27 -9.78
N THR A 109 0.80 -0.32 -9.81
CA THR A 109 1.08 -1.47 -10.69
C THR A 109 0.21 -2.69 -10.37
N ASN A 110 -0.01 -2.98 -9.09
CA ASN A 110 -0.84 -4.12 -8.65
C ASN A 110 -2.34 -3.87 -8.84
N ASP A 111 -2.75 -2.61 -8.79
CA ASP A 111 -4.10 -2.17 -9.13
C ASP A 111 -4.38 -2.41 -10.63
N ILE A 112 -3.47 -1.96 -11.50
CA ILE A 112 -3.54 -2.22 -12.95
C ILE A 112 -3.54 -3.72 -13.23
N ALA A 113 -2.77 -4.50 -12.48
CA ALA A 113 -2.76 -5.96 -12.56
C ALA A 113 -4.06 -6.60 -12.03
N GLY A 114 -4.89 -5.86 -11.28
CA GLY A 114 -6.14 -6.35 -10.70
C GLY A 114 -5.92 -7.36 -9.56
N ASN A 115 -4.86 -7.20 -8.77
CA ASN A 115 -4.53 -8.13 -7.67
C ASN A 115 -5.64 -8.25 -6.63
N THR A 116 -6.43 -7.22 -6.42
CA THR A 116 -7.56 -7.19 -5.47
C THR A 116 -8.91 -7.05 -6.17
N GLY A 117 -8.96 -7.37 -7.46
CA GLY A 117 -10.13 -7.22 -8.31
C GLY A 117 -9.96 -6.13 -9.37
N PRO A 118 -10.98 -5.92 -10.23
CA PRO A 118 -10.96 -4.88 -11.25
C PRO A 118 -10.75 -3.49 -10.63
N SER A 119 -9.87 -2.70 -11.25
CA SER A 119 -9.59 -1.32 -10.83
C SER A 119 -9.53 -0.41 -12.04
N SER A 120 -10.19 0.75 -11.98
CA SER A 120 -10.02 1.83 -12.95
C SER A 120 -8.81 2.69 -12.59
N LEU A 121 -8.30 3.50 -13.53
CA LEU A 121 -7.26 4.47 -13.23
C LEU A 121 -7.77 5.52 -12.23
N GLU A 122 -9.01 5.98 -12.38
CA GLU A 122 -9.66 6.92 -11.46
C GLU A 122 -9.65 6.41 -10.00
N MET A 123 -9.92 5.12 -9.76
CA MET A 123 -9.84 4.53 -8.41
C MET A 123 -8.43 4.60 -7.83
N ILE A 124 -7.40 4.43 -8.67
CA ILE A 124 -6.00 4.55 -8.26
C ILE A 124 -5.68 6.01 -7.93
N GLU A 125 -6.10 6.92 -8.79
CA GLU A 125 -5.94 8.37 -8.65
C GLU A 125 -6.58 8.88 -7.36
N ASP A 126 -7.81 8.46 -7.06
CA ASP A 126 -8.53 8.81 -5.83
C ASP A 126 -7.80 8.32 -4.57
N ASN A 127 -7.27 7.11 -4.58
CA ASN A 127 -6.51 6.58 -3.46
C ASN A 127 -5.18 7.32 -3.25
N LEU A 128 -4.47 7.64 -4.33
CA LEU A 128 -3.23 8.44 -4.29
C LEU A 128 -3.51 9.85 -3.78
N SER A 129 -4.59 10.47 -4.26
CA SER A 129 -5.05 11.79 -3.80
C SER A 129 -5.37 11.76 -2.30
N SER A 130 -6.16 10.79 -1.85
CA SER A 130 -6.53 10.65 -0.45
C SER A 130 -5.32 10.47 0.47
N MET A 131 -4.34 9.65 0.09
CA MET A 131 -3.10 9.47 0.87
C MET A 131 -2.27 10.77 0.91
N SER A 132 -2.20 11.48 -0.21
CA SER A 132 -1.46 12.74 -0.32
C SER A 132 -2.10 13.87 0.51
N GLU A 133 -3.41 13.96 0.50
CA GLU A 133 -4.17 14.92 1.30
C GLU A 133 -4.04 14.64 2.79
N LEU A 134 -4.14 13.36 3.19
CA LEU A 134 -3.89 12.94 4.56
C LEU A 134 -2.48 13.31 5.02
N ALA A 135 -1.45 13.08 4.19
CA ALA A 135 -0.09 13.47 4.49
C ALA A 135 0.05 14.98 4.69
N ARG A 136 -0.51 15.77 3.77
CA ARG A 136 -0.49 17.24 3.81
C ARG A 136 -1.13 17.81 5.07
N VAL A 137 -2.30 17.30 5.46
CA VAL A 137 -3.00 17.72 6.70
C VAL A 137 -2.15 17.46 7.95
N HIS A 138 -1.28 16.45 7.90
CA HIS A 138 -0.36 16.10 8.97
C HIS A 138 1.05 16.72 8.82
N ASN A 139 1.23 17.70 7.93
CA ASN A 139 2.50 18.38 7.66
C ASN A 139 3.61 17.44 7.17
N ILE A 140 3.25 16.35 6.50
CA ILE A 140 4.18 15.39 5.89
C ILE A 140 4.37 15.78 4.42
N LYS A 141 5.61 16.01 4.00
CA LYS A 141 5.92 16.26 2.58
C LYS A 141 5.66 15.02 1.74
N VAL A 142 5.06 15.20 0.57
CA VAL A 142 4.66 14.10 -0.32
C VAL A 142 5.60 14.03 -1.51
N VAL A 143 6.07 12.81 -1.78
CA VAL A 143 6.75 12.42 -3.02
C VAL A 143 5.93 11.30 -3.64
N LEU A 144 5.36 11.52 -4.82
CA LEU A 144 4.72 10.48 -5.61
C LEU A 144 5.68 10.00 -6.70
N SER A 145 5.89 8.70 -6.77
CA SER A 145 6.77 8.09 -7.77
C SER A 145 5.99 7.62 -8.99
N SER A 146 6.59 7.73 -10.17
CA SER A 146 6.03 7.09 -11.36
C SER A 146 5.98 5.59 -11.19
N VAL A 147 4.94 4.95 -11.72
CA VAL A 147 4.85 3.49 -11.87
C VAL A 147 5.90 3.05 -12.88
N LEU A 148 6.65 2.00 -12.55
CA LEU A 148 7.70 1.48 -13.42
C LEU A 148 7.13 0.90 -14.72
N PRO A 149 7.88 0.96 -15.83
CA PRO A 149 7.44 0.39 -17.10
C PRO A 149 7.25 -1.13 -17.01
N ALA A 150 6.18 -1.62 -17.60
CA ALA A 150 5.93 -3.04 -17.78
C ALA A 150 5.23 -3.28 -19.12
N TYR A 151 5.79 -4.16 -19.94
CA TYR A 151 5.14 -4.62 -21.16
C TYR A 151 3.98 -5.56 -20.84
N ASP A 152 4.21 -6.49 -19.89
CA ASP A 152 3.21 -7.41 -19.36
C ASP A 152 3.62 -7.84 -17.94
N TYR A 153 2.69 -8.43 -17.18
CA TYR A 153 2.98 -8.90 -15.85
C TYR A 153 3.26 -10.42 -15.83
N PRO A 154 4.40 -10.89 -15.28
CA PRO A 154 4.72 -12.32 -15.25
C PRO A 154 3.65 -13.17 -14.55
N TRP A 155 3.00 -12.60 -13.53
CA TRP A 155 1.96 -13.27 -12.73
C TRP A 155 0.56 -13.13 -13.32
N ARG A 156 0.35 -12.28 -14.34
CA ARG A 156 -0.93 -12.05 -14.98
C ARG A 156 -0.75 -11.60 -16.44
N ARG A 157 -0.38 -12.55 -17.26
CA ARG A 157 -0.03 -12.32 -18.67
C ARG A 157 -1.24 -11.92 -19.52
N GLY A 158 -0.99 -11.11 -20.54
CA GLY A 158 -1.99 -10.67 -21.52
C GLY A 158 -2.71 -9.38 -21.15
N LEU A 159 -2.35 -8.71 -20.04
CA LEU A 159 -2.97 -7.45 -19.62
C LEU A 159 -2.47 -6.23 -20.42
N GLN A 160 -1.28 -6.29 -21.00
CA GLN A 160 -0.65 -5.19 -21.75
C GLN A 160 -0.78 -3.83 -21.02
N PRO A 161 -0.18 -3.68 -19.84
CA PRO A 161 -0.42 -2.53 -18.95
C PRO A 161 0.22 -1.22 -19.43
N ALA A 162 1.05 -1.24 -20.45
CA ALA A 162 1.93 -0.12 -20.83
C ALA A 162 1.18 1.20 -21.01
N GLU A 163 0.07 1.23 -21.77
CA GLU A 163 -0.72 2.45 -21.96
C GLU A 163 -1.33 2.98 -20.67
N LYS A 164 -1.85 2.08 -19.83
CA LYS A 164 -2.40 2.46 -18.52
C LYS A 164 -1.34 3.05 -17.60
N ILE A 165 -0.12 2.50 -17.63
CA ILE A 165 1.01 3.01 -16.84
C ILE A 165 1.39 4.41 -17.31
N VAL A 166 1.51 4.63 -18.61
CA VAL A 166 1.82 5.96 -19.18
C VAL A 166 0.75 6.98 -18.81
N THR A 167 -0.53 6.62 -18.95
CA THR A 167 -1.65 7.49 -18.59
C THR A 167 -1.65 7.85 -17.10
N LEU A 168 -1.48 6.86 -16.23
CA LEU A 168 -1.39 7.08 -14.79
C LEU A 168 -0.19 7.95 -14.41
N ASN A 169 0.98 7.73 -15.01
CA ASN A 169 2.17 8.54 -14.75
C ASN A 169 2.01 9.99 -15.20
N ALA A 170 1.33 10.23 -16.31
CA ALA A 170 0.98 11.58 -16.75
C ALA A 170 0.07 12.28 -15.72
N TRP A 171 -0.94 11.58 -15.22
CA TRP A 171 -1.81 12.09 -14.16
C TRP A 171 -1.05 12.37 -12.87
N ILE A 172 -0.20 11.43 -12.40
CA ILE A 172 0.62 11.62 -11.17
C ILE A 172 1.48 12.88 -11.29
N LYS A 173 2.13 13.07 -12.43
CA LYS A 173 2.96 14.25 -12.70
C LYS A 173 2.17 15.54 -12.60
N ASP A 174 1.03 15.62 -13.28
CA ASP A 174 0.10 16.75 -13.28
C ASP A 174 -0.44 17.04 -11.88
N TYR A 175 -0.85 15.99 -11.15
CA TYR A 175 -1.35 16.09 -9.79
C TYR A 175 -0.29 16.65 -8.84
N CYS A 176 0.96 16.18 -8.94
CA CYS A 176 2.08 16.71 -8.17
C CYS A 176 2.31 18.19 -8.46
N GLN A 177 2.31 18.58 -9.73
CA GLN A 177 2.50 19.98 -10.13
C GLN A 177 1.40 20.89 -9.57
N LYS A 178 0.14 20.48 -9.66
CA LYS A 178 -1.02 21.26 -9.17
C LYS A 178 -1.04 21.40 -7.64
N ASN A 179 -0.48 20.44 -6.92
CA ASN A 179 -0.53 20.39 -5.46
C ASN A 179 0.82 20.73 -4.80
N GLU A 180 1.83 21.15 -5.56
CA GLU A 180 3.19 21.43 -5.08
C GLU A 180 3.87 20.22 -4.39
N PHE A 181 3.54 19.00 -4.85
CA PHE A 181 4.19 17.78 -4.44
C PHE A 181 5.40 17.47 -5.32
N VAL A 182 6.31 16.63 -4.83
CA VAL A 182 7.46 16.17 -5.60
C VAL A 182 7.04 14.98 -6.46
N TYR A 183 7.24 15.09 -7.79
CA TYR A 183 7.16 13.96 -8.70
C TYR A 183 8.53 13.30 -8.84
N LEU A 184 8.65 12.02 -8.49
CA LEU A 184 9.87 11.24 -8.63
C LEU A 184 9.74 10.30 -9.83
N ASP A 185 10.38 10.67 -10.93
CA ASP A 185 10.26 9.94 -12.18
C ASP A 185 11.28 8.80 -12.29
N TYR A 186 10.86 7.59 -11.97
CA TYR A 186 11.66 6.37 -12.18
C TYR A 186 11.51 5.81 -13.60
N PHE A 187 10.45 6.16 -14.32
CA PHE A 187 10.09 5.54 -15.59
C PHE A 187 11.21 5.65 -16.67
N PRO A 188 11.84 6.85 -16.87
CA PRO A 188 12.89 6.97 -17.88
C PRO A 188 14.22 6.29 -17.51
N ALA A 189 14.39 5.93 -16.22
CA ALA A 189 15.62 5.31 -15.72
C ALA A 189 15.60 3.77 -15.79
N MET A 190 14.46 3.19 -16.20
CA MET A 190 14.25 1.74 -16.28
C MET A 190 14.15 1.27 -17.72
#